data_0590504ef706d9fd885f760ad58f4271
#
_entry.id   0590504ef706d9fd885f760ad58f4271
#
_cell.length_a   1.000
_cell.length_b   1.000
_cell.length_c   1.000
_cell.angle_alpha   90.00
_cell.angle_beta   90.00
_cell.angle_gamma   90.00
#
_symmetry.space_group_name_H-M   'P 1'
#
loop_
_entity.id
_entity.type
_entity.pdbx_description
1 polymer ?
#
loop_
_entity_poly.entity_id
_entity_poly.type
_entity_poly.pdbx_seq_one_letter_code
_entity_poly.pdbx_strand_id
1 'polypeptide(L)'
;LGLDEVSSKHRSTGICFIGERHFREFLHNYFPAKKGPIVDIETNRVLGEHMGILYYTLGQRKGLGIGGIKGEGDATWFICKKDVEKNILYVTKGDFSSYLMSDECFISDVNWIGKRPEKEIPVQVKFRDRQKDNPCTLSFEGDEVHLRYNELVEAVTPGQFAVFYDDDGLLLGGGIIDRTFLKGR
;
A
#
# COMPACT_ATOMS: atom_id res chain seq x y z
N LEU A 1 8.18 -14.57 -26.64
CA LEU A 1 9.63 -14.51 -26.41
C LEU A 1 10.20 -15.82 -25.86
N GLY A 2 9.38 -16.86 -25.58
CA GLY A 2 9.84 -18.16 -25.04
C GLY A 2 10.56 -18.09 -23.69
N LEU A 3 10.13 -17.17 -22.82
CA LEU A 3 10.74 -16.94 -21.50
C LEU A 3 10.03 -17.70 -20.37
N ASP A 4 9.49 -18.89 -20.66
CA ASP A 4 8.70 -19.68 -19.71
C ASP A 4 9.49 -20.06 -18.45
N GLU A 5 10.81 -20.30 -18.59
CA GLU A 5 11.68 -20.54 -17.42
C GLU A 5 11.79 -19.34 -16.49
N VAL A 6 11.70 -18.12 -17.02
CA VAL A 6 11.76 -16.87 -16.20
C VAL A 6 10.44 -16.65 -15.49
N SER A 7 9.31 -16.93 -16.17
CA SER A 7 7.97 -16.77 -15.59
C SER A 7 7.67 -17.75 -14.48
N SER A 8 8.26 -18.95 -14.50
CA SER A 8 8.06 -20.02 -13.53
C SER A 8 8.98 -19.93 -12.30
N LYS A 9 10.04 -19.13 -12.34
CA LYS A 9 10.97 -19.00 -11.22
C LYS A 9 10.33 -18.40 -9.97
N HIS A 10 10.68 -18.98 -8.83
CA HIS A 10 10.25 -18.46 -7.53
C HIS A 10 10.84 -17.07 -7.33
N ARG A 11 9.99 -16.08 -7.08
CA ARG A 11 10.43 -14.70 -6.88
C ARG A 11 11.12 -14.55 -5.52
N SER A 12 12.32 -13.98 -5.52
CA SER A 12 13.01 -13.58 -4.30
C SER A 12 12.56 -12.16 -3.93
N THR A 13 12.12 -11.97 -2.70
CA THR A 13 11.78 -10.65 -2.14
C THR A 13 12.94 -10.05 -1.31
N GLY A 14 14.10 -10.71 -1.30
CA GLY A 14 15.28 -10.25 -0.59
C GLY A 14 16.02 -9.15 -1.35
N ILE A 15 16.54 -8.17 -0.62
CA ILE A 15 17.44 -7.16 -1.17
C ILE A 15 18.85 -7.71 -1.09
N CYS A 16 19.43 -8.09 -2.22
CA CYS A 16 20.68 -8.85 -2.31
C CYS A 16 21.90 -8.19 -1.64
N PHE A 17 21.95 -6.88 -1.53
CA PHE A 17 23.05 -6.15 -0.88
C PHE A 17 22.89 -5.97 0.64
N ILE A 18 21.72 -6.31 1.20
CA ILE A 18 21.49 -6.28 2.66
C ILE A 18 21.97 -7.57 3.33
N GLY A 19 22.03 -8.68 2.55
CA GLY A 19 22.41 -10.00 3.06
C GLY A 19 21.34 -10.60 3.99
N GLU A 20 21.74 -11.52 4.86
CA GLU A 20 20.86 -12.23 5.81
C GLU A 20 20.54 -11.42 7.08
N ARG A 21 20.59 -10.11 7.02
CA ARG A 21 20.28 -9.25 8.17
C ARG A 21 18.77 -9.14 8.38
N HIS A 22 18.35 -9.12 9.62
CA HIS A 22 16.96 -8.79 9.95
C HIS A 22 16.66 -7.37 9.49
N PHE A 23 15.71 -7.19 8.59
CA PHE A 23 15.37 -5.91 7.95
C PHE A 23 15.13 -4.79 8.96
N ARG A 24 14.50 -5.10 10.11
CA ARG A 24 14.27 -4.13 11.19
C ARG A 24 15.56 -3.63 11.84
N GLU A 25 16.52 -4.52 12.10
CA GLU A 25 17.81 -4.17 12.66
C GLU A 25 18.64 -3.33 11.70
N PHE A 26 18.58 -3.65 10.42
CA PHE A 26 19.19 -2.86 9.36
C PHE A 26 18.62 -1.44 9.33
N LEU A 27 17.30 -1.28 9.31
CA LEU A 27 16.65 0.03 9.30
C LEU A 27 16.92 0.84 10.57
N HIS A 28 17.05 0.17 11.73
CA HIS A 28 17.32 0.84 13.00
C HIS A 28 18.61 1.67 13.01
N ASN A 29 19.61 1.24 12.23
CA ASN A 29 20.88 1.97 12.10
C ASN A 29 20.74 3.30 11.35
N TYR A 30 19.74 3.43 10.49
CA TYR A 30 19.50 4.63 9.67
C TYR A 30 18.35 5.48 10.21
N PHE A 31 17.36 4.83 10.80
CA PHE A 31 16.16 5.46 11.33
C PHE A 31 15.94 4.98 12.76
N PRO A 32 16.43 5.70 13.76
CA PRO A 32 16.24 5.31 15.16
C PRO A 32 14.76 5.19 15.47
N ALA A 33 14.37 4.02 15.94
CA ALA A 33 12.99 3.70 16.25
C ALA A 33 12.50 4.53 17.44
N LYS A 34 11.52 5.38 17.20
CA LYS A 34 10.78 6.05 18.27
C LYS A 34 9.49 5.28 18.52
N LYS A 35 9.36 4.69 19.70
CA LYS A 35 8.15 4.02 20.13
C LYS A 35 6.97 5.00 20.22
N GLY A 36 5.75 4.51 19.99
CA GLY A 36 4.55 5.31 20.09
C GLY A 36 3.30 4.43 20.21
N PRO A 37 2.14 5.01 20.51
CA PRO A 37 0.92 4.26 20.72
C PRO A 37 0.36 3.66 19.44
N ILE A 38 -0.24 2.46 19.59
CA ILE A 38 -1.16 1.86 18.63
C ILE A 38 -2.57 2.14 19.13
N VAL A 39 -3.38 2.81 18.30
CA VAL A 39 -4.69 3.33 18.68
C VAL A 39 -5.77 2.75 17.76
N ASP A 40 -6.86 2.28 18.34
CA ASP A 40 -8.07 1.94 17.60
C ASP A 40 -8.69 3.23 17.03
N ILE A 41 -8.83 3.29 15.71
CA ILE A 41 -9.31 4.50 15.02
C ILE A 41 -10.78 4.83 15.32
N GLU A 42 -11.58 3.83 15.67
CA GLU A 42 -13.01 3.99 15.96
C GLU A 42 -13.26 4.47 17.40
N THR A 43 -12.55 3.87 18.35
CA THR A 43 -12.78 4.12 19.77
C THR A 43 -11.78 5.08 20.42
N ASN A 44 -10.70 5.44 19.70
CA ASN A 44 -9.54 6.17 20.22
C ASN A 44 -8.84 5.50 21.42
N ARG A 45 -9.08 4.21 21.63
CA ARG A 45 -8.47 3.44 22.70
C ARG A 45 -7.04 3.04 22.34
N VAL A 46 -6.10 3.23 23.24
CA VAL A 46 -4.73 2.72 23.09
C VAL A 46 -4.75 1.20 23.32
N LEU A 47 -4.30 0.46 22.32
CA LEU A 47 -4.26 -1.01 22.33
C LEU A 47 -2.88 -1.57 22.62
N GLY A 48 -1.83 -0.78 22.40
CA GLY A 48 -0.45 -1.22 22.58
C GLY A 48 0.55 -0.14 22.16
N GLU A 49 1.78 -0.56 21.95
CA GLU A 49 2.90 0.30 21.54
C GLU A 49 3.60 -0.26 20.31
N HIS A 50 3.89 0.57 19.33
CA HIS A 50 4.69 0.20 18.16
C HIS A 50 6.18 0.54 18.37
N MET A 51 7.05 -0.19 17.70
CA MET A 51 8.50 -0.07 17.82
C MET A 51 9.12 1.02 16.94
N GLY A 52 8.32 1.74 16.16
CA GLY A 52 8.74 2.80 15.23
C GLY A 52 7.78 2.85 14.03
N ILE A 53 7.13 3.99 13.82
CA ILE A 53 6.04 4.15 12.84
C ILE A 53 6.44 3.82 11.39
N LEU A 54 7.72 4.03 11.06
CA LEU A 54 8.26 3.77 9.72
C LEU A 54 8.40 2.28 9.39
N TYR A 55 8.39 1.39 10.39
CA TYR A 55 8.51 -0.06 10.18
C TYR A 55 7.19 -0.73 9.79
N TYR A 56 6.13 0.02 9.66
CA TYR A 56 4.79 -0.49 9.41
C TYR A 56 4.22 0.05 8.11
N THR A 57 3.39 -0.78 7.45
CA THR A 57 2.71 -0.45 6.19
C THR A 57 1.20 -0.52 6.37
N LEU A 58 0.45 0.31 5.64
CA LEU A 58 -1.02 0.24 5.62
C LEU A 58 -1.48 -1.15 5.16
N GLY A 59 -2.55 -1.67 5.79
CA GLY A 59 -3.04 -3.02 5.57
C GLY A 59 -2.21 -4.12 6.22
N GLN A 60 -1.11 -3.80 6.93
CA GLN A 60 -0.33 -4.80 7.65
C GLN A 60 -1.11 -5.31 8.86
N ARG A 61 -1.12 -6.65 9.01
CA ARG A 61 -1.76 -7.38 10.12
C ARG A 61 -0.72 -7.93 11.11
N LYS A 62 0.36 -8.53 10.57
CA LYS A 62 1.34 -9.24 11.39
C LYS A 62 2.31 -8.29 12.10
N GLY A 63 2.75 -8.69 13.30
CA GLY A 63 3.82 -7.98 14.02
C GLY A 63 3.36 -6.73 14.77
N LEU A 64 2.07 -6.58 15.03
CA LEU A 64 1.50 -5.46 15.80
C LEU A 64 1.66 -5.64 17.32
N GLY A 65 1.75 -6.89 17.80
CA GLY A 65 1.87 -7.17 19.23
C GLY A 65 0.60 -6.88 20.05
N ILE A 66 -0.54 -6.68 19.39
CA ILE A 66 -1.84 -6.35 20.01
C ILE A 66 -2.85 -7.51 19.93
N GLY A 67 -2.38 -8.74 19.75
CA GLY A 67 -3.23 -9.95 19.81
C GLY A 67 -3.64 -10.29 21.23
N GLY A 68 -4.86 -10.87 21.39
CA GLY A 68 -5.34 -11.33 22.69
C GLY A 68 -5.79 -10.25 23.65
N ILE A 69 -6.22 -9.10 23.15
CA ILE A 69 -6.78 -8.03 24.00
C ILE A 69 -8.05 -8.53 24.68
N LYS A 70 -8.08 -8.46 26.02
CA LYS A 70 -9.20 -8.92 26.84
C LYS A 70 -10.49 -8.17 26.46
N GLY A 71 -11.51 -8.92 26.03
CA GLY A 71 -12.81 -8.38 25.61
C GLY A 71 -12.97 -8.16 24.11
N GLU A 72 -11.90 -8.40 23.29
CA GLU A 72 -11.94 -8.19 21.84
C GLU A 72 -12.08 -9.49 21.03
N GLY A 73 -12.14 -10.65 21.70
CA GLY A 73 -12.21 -11.97 21.05
C GLY A 73 -11.01 -12.21 20.12
N ASP A 74 -11.24 -12.93 19.02
CA ASP A 74 -10.23 -13.19 17.97
C ASP A 74 -10.16 -12.06 16.92
N ALA A 75 -10.34 -10.81 17.35
CA ALA A 75 -10.34 -9.68 16.46
C ALA A 75 -9.02 -9.55 15.70
N THR A 76 -9.11 -9.51 14.38
CA THR A 76 -7.97 -9.23 13.50
C THR A 76 -7.82 -7.73 13.31
N TRP A 77 -6.64 -7.21 13.62
CA TRP A 77 -6.32 -5.80 13.51
C TRP A 77 -5.46 -5.52 12.29
N PHE A 78 -5.77 -4.42 11.60
CA PHE A 78 -5.04 -3.94 10.42
C PHE A 78 -4.64 -2.49 10.61
N ILE A 79 -3.46 -2.14 10.15
CA ILE A 79 -3.00 -0.75 10.13
C ILE A 79 -3.77 0.00 9.06
N CYS A 80 -4.49 1.06 9.45
CA CYS A 80 -5.32 1.86 8.55
C CYS A 80 -4.82 3.30 8.37
N LYS A 81 -4.03 3.83 9.31
CA LYS A 81 -3.48 5.19 9.20
C LYS A 81 -2.19 5.32 10.00
N LYS A 82 -1.29 6.17 9.51
CA LYS A 82 -0.07 6.58 10.23
C LYS A 82 -0.08 8.10 10.41
N ASP A 83 -0.01 8.56 11.65
CA ASP A 83 0.21 9.97 11.99
C ASP A 83 1.68 10.13 12.40
N VAL A 84 2.50 10.49 11.43
CA VAL A 84 3.97 10.56 11.62
C VAL A 84 4.34 11.71 12.58
N GLU A 85 3.62 12.82 12.53
CA GLU A 85 3.88 13.99 13.38
C GLU A 85 3.62 13.67 14.85
N LYS A 86 2.48 13.03 15.14
CA LYS A 86 2.11 12.61 16.49
C LYS A 86 2.74 11.29 16.90
N ASN A 87 3.40 10.59 15.97
CA ASN A 87 3.96 9.26 16.16
C ASN A 87 2.91 8.22 16.62
N ILE A 88 1.70 8.26 16.02
CA ILE A 88 0.58 7.38 16.33
C ILE A 88 0.30 6.44 15.16
N LEU A 89 0.20 5.14 15.47
CA LEU A 89 -0.22 4.13 14.53
C LEU A 89 -1.69 3.78 14.78
N TYR A 90 -2.56 4.08 13.82
CA TYR A 90 -3.98 3.74 13.92
C TYR A 90 -4.26 2.38 13.30
N VAL A 91 -5.10 1.61 13.97
CA VAL A 91 -5.56 0.29 13.54
C VAL A 91 -7.09 0.23 13.53
N THR A 92 -7.62 -0.65 12.69
CA THR A 92 -9.05 -0.94 12.57
C THR A 92 -9.28 -2.45 12.63
N LYS A 93 -10.49 -2.86 13.02
CA LYS A 93 -10.88 -4.27 13.04
C LYS A 93 -11.38 -4.74 11.69
N GLY A 94 -11.04 -5.98 11.34
CA GLY A 94 -11.58 -6.71 10.20
C GLY A 94 -10.99 -6.28 8.86
N ASP A 95 -11.08 -7.21 7.94
CA ASP A 95 -10.83 -7.00 6.52
C ASP A 95 -11.96 -6.13 5.97
N PHE A 96 -11.72 -5.39 4.90
CA PHE A 96 -12.72 -4.53 4.26
C PHE A 96 -13.25 -3.37 5.11
N SER A 97 -12.53 -2.98 6.16
CA SER A 97 -12.87 -1.73 6.86
C SER A 97 -12.81 -0.54 5.91
N SER A 98 -13.82 0.34 5.98
CA SER A 98 -13.86 1.57 5.17
C SER A 98 -12.62 2.45 5.35
N TYR A 99 -11.86 2.27 6.44
CA TYR A 99 -10.59 2.94 6.69
C TYR A 99 -9.42 2.43 5.84
N LEU A 100 -9.58 1.26 5.21
CA LEU A 100 -8.59 0.66 4.32
C LEU A 100 -8.96 0.80 2.85
N MET A 101 -10.21 1.12 2.54
CA MET A 101 -10.70 1.21 1.17
C MET A 101 -10.44 2.57 0.56
N SER A 102 -10.20 2.57 -0.75
CA SER A 102 -10.18 3.74 -1.60
C SER A 102 -10.85 3.44 -2.93
N ASP A 103 -11.33 4.48 -3.60
CA ASP A 103 -11.94 4.42 -4.94
C ASP A 103 -11.17 5.24 -5.97
N GLU A 104 -10.21 6.04 -5.51
CA GLU A 104 -9.33 6.81 -6.40
C GLU A 104 -7.96 7.08 -5.77
N CYS A 105 -6.97 7.35 -6.61
CA CYS A 105 -5.67 7.84 -6.19
C CYS A 105 -5.02 8.74 -7.24
N PHE A 106 -4.06 9.54 -6.80
CA PHE A 106 -3.17 10.33 -7.65
C PHE A 106 -1.79 9.71 -7.68
N ILE A 107 -1.19 9.73 -8.88
CA ILE A 107 0.11 9.13 -9.15
C ILE A 107 1.05 10.23 -9.63
N SER A 108 2.19 10.34 -8.97
CA SER A 108 3.30 11.21 -9.34
C SER A 108 4.46 10.44 -9.97
N ASP A 109 5.43 11.16 -10.51
CA ASP A 109 6.67 10.61 -11.07
C ASP A 109 6.44 9.45 -12.05
N VAL A 110 5.47 9.62 -12.95
CA VAL A 110 5.08 8.56 -13.87
C VAL A 110 6.14 8.38 -14.97
N ASN A 111 6.65 7.16 -15.05
CA ASN A 111 7.48 6.71 -16.17
C ASN A 111 6.62 5.97 -17.20
N TRP A 112 6.55 6.48 -18.41
CA TRP A 112 5.85 5.86 -19.55
C TRP A 112 6.79 4.98 -20.35
N ILE A 113 6.38 3.76 -20.68
CA ILE A 113 7.18 2.85 -21.55
C ILE A 113 7.07 3.24 -23.01
N GLY A 114 5.96 3.87 -23.39
CA GLY A 114 5.72 4.38 -24.73
C GLY A 114 5.28 5.84 -24.70
N LYS A 115 4.39 6.20 -25.62
CA LYS A 115 3.83 7.53 -25.67
C LYS A 115 2.80 7.71 -24.54
N ARG A 116 2.91 8.81 -23.78
CA ARG A 116 1.89 9.21 -22.80
C ARG A 116 0.53 9.34 -23.50
N PRO A 117 -0.54 8.74 -22.98
CA PRO A 117 -1.88 8.96 -23.52
C PRO A 117 -2.27 10.46 -23.46
N GLU A 118 -2.99 10.90 -24.49
CA GLU A 118 -3.44 12.31 -24.58
C GLU A 118 -4.84 12.51 -23.98
N LYS A 119 -5.56 11.43 -23.74
CA LYS A 119 -6.94 11.41 -23.24
C LYS A 119 -7.09 10.39 -22.14
N GLU A 120 -8.22 10.46 -21.45
CA GLU A 120 -8.66 9.42 -20.54
C GLU A 120 -8.74 8.06 -21.24
N ILE A 121 -8.20 7.01 -20.60
CA ILE A 121 -8.22 5.64 -21.11
C ILE A 121 -8.57 4.64 -20.00
N PRO A 122 -9.21 3.51 -20.36
CA PRO A 122 -9.31 2.37 -19.45
C PRO A 122 -7.93 1.71 -19.30
N VAL A 123 -7.63 1.23 -18.10
CA VAL A 123 -6.37 0.53 -17.78
C VAL A 123 -6.62 -0.54 -16.73
N GLN A 124 -5.73 -1.52 -16.71
CA GLN A 124 -5.62 -2.48 -15.63
C GLN A 124 -4.47 -2.05 -14.72
N VAL A 125 -4.72 -1.92 -13.41
CA VAL A 125 -3.71 -1.40 -12.47
C VAL A 125 -3.35 -2.43 -11.40
N LYS A 126 -2.05 -2.59 -11.17
CA LYS A 126 -1.51 -3.31 -10.01
C LYS A 126 -0.94 -2.32 -9.01
N PHE A 127 -1.47 -2.35 -7.79
CA PHE A 127 -0.94 -1.60 -6.65
C PHE A 127 0.01 -2.44 -5.79
N ARG A 128 0.01 -3.77 -5.97
CA ARG A 128 0.92 -4.72 -5.32
C ARG A 128 1.18 -5.92 -6.23
N ASP A 129 2.35 -6.52 -6.11
CA ASP A 129 2.81 -7.62 -6.96
C ASP A 129 1.84 -8.81 -7.05
N ARG A 130 1.23 -9.23 -5.94
CA ARG A 130 0.33 -10.39 -5.90
C ARG A 130 -1.15 -10.06 -5.95
N GLN A 131 -1.49 -8.80 -6.16
CA GLN A 131 -2.87 -8.37 -6.27
C GLN A 131 -3.42 -8.73 -7.66
N LYS A 132 -4.73 -8.95 -7.73
CA LYS A 132 -5.45 -9.00 -9.02
C LYS A 132 -5.31 -7.66 -9.73
N ASP A 133 -5.44 -7.70 -11.04
CA ASP A 133 -5.56 -6.49 -11.84
C ASP A 133 -6.85 -5.75 -11.42
N ASN A 134 -6.74 -4.45 -11.23
CA ASN A 134 -7.86 -3.60 -10.86
C ASN A 134 -8.23 -2.75 -12.07
N PRO A 135 -9.45 -2.93 -12.64
CA PRO A 135 -9.94 -2.07 -13.72
C PRO A 135 -10.09 -0.64 -13.22
N CYS A 136 -9.44 0.29 -13.90
CA CYS A 136 -9.42 1.70 -13.55
C CYS A 136 -9.62 2.57 -14.80
N THR A 137 -10.06 3.79 -14.58
CA THR A 137 -9.99 4.87 -15.57
C THR A 137 -8.82 5.76 -15.23
N LEU A 138 -7.88 5.87 -16.16
CA LEU A 138 -6.72 6.75 -16.06
C LEU A 138 -7.02 8.08 -16.76
N SER A 139 -6.91 9.18 -16.05
CA SER A 139 -7.08 10.55 -16.54
C SER A 139 -5.94 11.44 -16.06
N PHE A 140 -5.95 12.70 -16.48
CA PHE A 140 -4.89 13.66 -16.17
C PHE A 140 -5.46 14.89 -15.52
N GLU A 141 -4.87 15.33 -14.40
CA GLU A 141 -5.12 16.62 -13.75
C GLU A 141 -3.80 17.40 -13.74
N GLY A 142 -3.60 18.27 -14.76
CA GLY A 142 -2.32 18.89 -15.01
C GLY A 142 -1.24 17.85 -15.35
N ASP A 143 -0.19 17.79 -14.54
CA ASP A 143 0.91 16.83 -14.71
C ASP A 143 0.69 15.52 -13.95
N GLU A 144 -0.30 15.48 -13.03
CA GLU A 144 -0.60 14.29 -12.23
C GLU A 144 -1.48 13.31 -13.02
N VAL A 145 -1.27 12.02 -12.78
CA VAL A 145 -2.17 10.97 -13.25
C VAL A 145 -3.18 10.68 -12.16
N HIS A 146 -4.44 10.75 -12.51
CA HIS A 146 -5.56 10.39 -11.65
C HIS A 146 -6.12 9.03 -12.06
N LEU A 147 -6.20 8.10 -11.12
CA LEU A 147 -6.80 6.78 -11.29
C LEU A 147 -8.10 6.72 -10.51
N ARG A 148 -9.20 6.43 -11.20
CA ARG A 148 -10.50 6.09 -10.59
C ARG A 148 -10.74 4.60 -10.78
N TYR A 149 -11.05 3.91 -9.70
CA TYR A 149 -11.24 2.47 -9.70
C TYR A 149 -12.71 2.12 -10.00
N ASN A 150 -12.94 1.03 -10.71
CA ASN A 150 -14.29 0.56 -10.96
C ASN A 150 -14.93 -0.06 -9.70
N GLU A 151 -14.11 -0.59 -8.81
CA GLU A 151 -14.51 -1.16 -7.51
C GLU A 151 -13.60 -0.62 -6.42
N LEU A 152 -14.05 -0.70 -5.16
CA LEU A 152 -13.22 -0.32 -4.01
C LEU A 152 -11.98 -1.21 -3.91
N VAL A 153 -10.82 -0.61 -3.71
CA VAL A 153 -9.56 -1.34 -3.56
C VAL A 153 -9.00 -1.14 -2.15
N GLU A 154 -8.63 -2.27 -1.54
CA GLU A 154 -8.10 -2.28 -0.18
C GLU A 154 -6.63 -1.90 -0.13
N ALA A 155 -6.28 -1.07 0.85
CA ALA A 155 -4.91 -0.77 1.28
C ALA A 155 -3.99 -0.28 0.15
N VAL A 156 -4.52 0.52 -0.77
CA VAL A 156 -3.72 1.32 -1.70
C VAL A 156 -2.90 2.30 -0.87
N THR A 157 -1.58 2.24 -0.99
CA THR A 157 -0.69 2.86 0.01
C THR A 157 0.17 3.94 -0.62
N PRO A 158 0.07 5.20 -0.18
CA PRO A 158 1.00 6.27 -0.58
C PRO A 158 2.46 5.87 -0.38
N GLY A 159 3.31 6.25 -1.33
CA GLY A 159 4.73 5.88 -1.39
C GLY A 159 5.03 4.51 -2.01
N GLN A 160 4.00 3.71 -2.34
CA GLN A 160 4.15 2.51 -3.18
C GLN A 160 3.94 2.85 -4.66
N PHE A 161 4.19 1.87 -5.54
CA PHE A 161 4.03 2.05 -6.98
C PHE A 161 2.68 1.52 -7.47
N ALA A 162 2.06 2.25 -8.40
CA ALA A 162 1.00 1.76 -9.26
C ALA A 162 1.57 1.46 -10.65
N VAL A 163 1.23 0.31 -11.21
CA VAL A 163 1.71 -0.13 -12.53
C VAL A 163 0.52 -0.31 -13.45
N PHE A 164 0.58 0.28 -14.65
CA PHE A 164 -0.52 0.37 -15.60
C PHE A 164 -0.32 -0.58 -16.76
N TYR A 165 -1.34 -1.32 -17.10
CA TYR A 165 -1.39 -2.21 -18.26
C TYR A 165 -2.61 -1.88 -19.11
N ASP A 166 -2.54 -2.14 -20.41
CA ASP A 166 -3.75 -2.18 -21.23
C ASP A 166 -4.54 -3.51 -21.04
N ASP A 167 -5.65 -3.65 -21.75
CA ASP A 167 -6.50 -4.84 -21.66
C ASP A 167 -5.83 -6.10 -22.25
N ASP A 168 -4.83 -5.94 -23.09
CA ASP A 168 -4.02 -7.05 -23.64
C ASP A 168 -2.85 -7.43 -22.72
N GLY A 169 -2.69 -6.74 -21.59
CA GLY A 169 -1.62 -6.97 -20.62
C GLY A 169 -0.28 -6.33 -21.00
N LEU A 170 -0.25 -5.40 -21.97
CA LEU A 170 0.94 -4.64 -22.31
C LEU A 170 1.20 -3.58 -21.24
N LEU A 171 2.42 -3.52 -20.74
CA LEU A 171 2.85 -2.52 -19.78
C LEU A 171 2.90 -1.12 -20.41
N LEU A 172 2.09 -0.21 -19.89
CA LEU A 172 2.04 1.18 -20.32
C LEU A 172 2.99 2.09 -19.54
N GLY A 173 3.18 1.81 -18.28
CA GLY A 173 4.01 2.61 -17.38
C GLY A 173 3.65 2.40 -15.91
N GLY A 174 4.13 3.29 -15.07
CA GLY A 174 3.83 3.29 -13.64
C GLY A 174 4.44 4.47 -12.93
N GLY A 175 4.00 4.73 -11.70
CA GLY A 175 4.48 5.85 -10.91
C GLY A 175 4.21 5.65 -9.41
N ILE A 176 4.57 6.65 -8.63
CA ILE A 176 4.43 6.63 -7.17
C ILE A 176 3.01 7.03 -6.80
N ILE A 177 2.35 6.24 -5.97
CA ILE A 177 1.07 6.60 -5.36
C ILE A 177 1.33 7.75 -4.39
N ASP A 178 0.80 8.93 -4.69
CA ASP A 178 0.97 10.13 -3.87
C ASP A 178 -0.08 10.19 -2.76
N ARG A 179 -1.36 10.10 -3.13
CA ARG A 179 -2.49 10.17 -2.20
C ARG A 179 -3.66 9.32 -2.67
N THR A 180 -4.48 8.88 -1.73
CA THR A 180 -5.66 8.03 -1.97
C THR A 180 -6.89 8.66 -1.35
N PHE A 181 -8.06 8.41 -1.93
CA PHE A 181 -9.33 8.92 -1.45
C PHE A 181 -10.40 7.84 -1.44
N LEU A 182 -11.42 8.06 -0.64
CA LEU A 182 -12.69 7.35 -0.68
C LEU A 182 -13.79 8.40 -0.76
N LYS A 183 -14.59 8.37 -1.83
CA LYS A 183 -15.66 9.32 -2.07
C LYS A 183 -16.69 9.26 -0.94
N GLY A 184 -16.96 10.42 -0.34
CA GLY A 184 -17.88 10.53 0.81
C GLY A 184 -17.20 10.52 2.18
N ARG A 185 -15.86 10.59 2.19
CA ARG A 185 -15.06 10.73 3.41
C ARG A 185 -14.16 11.95 3.39
#